data_b804aa86852e703a9737700a8254dc2d
#
_entry.id   b804aa86852e703a9737700a8254dc2d
#
_cell.length_a   1.000
_cell.length_b   1.000
_cell.length_c   1.000
_cell.angle_alpha   90.00
_cell.angle_beta   90.00
_cell.angle_gamma   90.00
#
_symmetry.space_group_name_H-M   'P 1'
#
loop_
_entity.id
_entity.type
_entity.pdbx_description
1 polymer ?
#
loop_
_entity_poly.entity_id
_entity_poly.type
_entity_poly.pdbx_seq_one_letter_code
_entity_poly.pdbx_strand_id
1 'polypeptide(L)'
;MKKLTLLLLMSLVSRCISAQIVEHTYHFEDPVITEIQSYNQVQFSNCMQTAVAGSPSLPYKSVSLLLPYGSEAESVEVILSDFEEINVKSQLFPYQPARPYSQPERKVFMKNEDVYSSKNVYPATCHGELTTHYLNGHAFAFTSFSPVQYEPSSGKVRYAKTATVRITIASSKKDNSSMVWNTPYINSKVASLADNPEMIES
;
A
#
# COMPACT_ATOMS: atom_id res chain seq x y z
N MET A 1 14.84 0.53 69.70
CA MET A 1 15.45 0.82 68.40
C MET A 1 14.51 0.29 67.34
N LYS A 2 13.64 1.14 66.80
CA LYS A 2 12.66 0.78 65.79
C LYS A 2 13.31 0.94 64.39
N LYS A 3 13.53 -0.15 63.69
CA LYS A 3 13.99 -0.09 62.29
C LYS A 3 12.83 0.34 61.41
N LEU A 4 12.92 1.58 60.92
CA LEU A 4 11.99 2.14 59.91
C LEU A 4 12.39 1.55 58.55
N THR A 5 11.65 0.57 58.10
CA THR A 5 11.80 -0.01 56.75
C THR A 5 11.10 0.91 55.79
N LEU A 6 11.87 1.74 55.09
CA LEU A 6 11.40 2.60 53.99
C LEU A 6 11.09 1.73 52.76
N LEU A 7 9.82 1.38 52.57
CA LEU A 7 9.33 0.65 51.41
C LEU A 7 9.29 1.68 50.24
N LEU A 8 10.35 1.69 49.45
CA LEU A 8 10.41 2.49 48.20
C LEU A 8 9.48 1.80 47.20
N LEU A 9 8.23 2.27 47.16
CA LEU A 9 7.25 1.87 46.15
C LEU A 9 7.68 2.49 44.83
N MET A 10 8.49 1.77 44.08
CA MET A 10 8.88 2.11 42.72
C MET A 10 7.65 1.90 41.84
N SER A 11 6.82 2.93 41.70
CA SER A 11 5.73 2.95 40.74
C SER A 11 6.34 2.91 39.35
N LEU A 12 6.35 1.70 38.77
CA LEU A 12 6.64 1.49 37.36
C LEU A 12 5.49 2.13 36.57
N VAL A 13 5.62 3.43 36.28
CA VAL A 13 4.74 4.09 35.32
C VAL A 13 5.08 3.47 33.97
N SER A 14 4.38 2.39 33.64
CA SER A 14 4.30 1.85 32.29
C SER A 14 3.71 2.94 31.43
N ARG A 15 4.55 3.74 30.78
CA ARG A 15 4.11 4.60 29.69
C ARG A 15 3.65 3.64 28.59
N CYS A 16 2.33 3.40 28.52
CA CYS A 16 1.73 2.89 27.31
C CYS A 16 2.06 3.93 26.22
N ILE A 17 3.12 3.66 25.46
CA ILE A 17 3.36 4.36 24.20
C ILE A 17 2.24 3.85 23.31
N SER A 18 1.13 4.58 23.29
CA SER A 18 0.07 4.35 22.30
C SER A 18 0.69 4.72 20.96
N ALA A 19 0.97 3.71 20.15
CA ALA A 19 1.36 3.96 18.78
C ALA A 19 0.22 4.73 18.12
N GLN A 20 0.50 5.92 17.64
CA GLN A 20 -0.49 6.71 16.93
C GLN A 20 -0.66 6.11 15.53
N ILE A 21 -1.90 5.93 15.08
CA ILE A 21 -2.24 5.28 13.82
C ILE A 21 -3.00 6.27 12.95
N VAL A 22 -2.59 6.37 11.69
CA VAL A 22 -3.36 7.01 10.62
C VAL A 22 -4.01 5.91 9.79
N GLU A 23 -5.33 5.96 9.64
CA GLU A 23 -6.10 4.93 8.96
C GLU A 23 -6.94 5.53 7.82
N HIS A 24 -7.01 4.82 6.69
CA HIS A 24 -7.88 5.16 5.58
C HIS A 24 -8.44 3.91 4.92
N THR A 25 -9.72 3.94 4.52
CA THR A 25 -10.42 2.81 3.92
C THR A 25 -10.75 3.10 2.47
N TYR A 26 -10.38 2.17 1.61
CA TYR A 26 -10.65 2.18 0.17
C TYR A 26 -11.77 1.20 -0.16
N HIS A 27 -12.63 1.59 -1.09
CA HIS A 27 -13.69 0.73 -1.64
C HIS A 27 -13.45 0.49 -3.12
N PHE A 28 -13.66 -0.74 -3.55
CA PHE A 28 -13.50 -1.16 -4.94
C PHE A 28 -14.83 -1.63 -5.51
N GLU A 29 -15.16 -1.11 -6.67
CA GLU A 29 -16.24 -1.63 -7.51
C GLU A 29 -15.80 -2.90 -8.21
N ASP A 30 -16.73 -3.54 -8.94
CA ASP A 30 -16.42 -4.74 -9.70
C ASP A 30 -15.33 -4.47 -10.75
N PRO A 31 -14.33 -5.36 -10.86
CA PRO A 31 -13.25 -5.19 -11.82
C PRO A 31 -13.72 -5.44 -13.26
N VAL A 32 -13.06 -4.76 -14.20
CA VAL A 32 -13.17 -5.09 -15.61
C VAL A 32 -12.18 -6.20 -15.96
N ILE A 33 -12.64 -7.25 -16.62
CA ILE A 33 -11.82 -8.36 -17.06
C ILE A 33 -11.67 -8.27 -18.58
N THR A 34 -10.41 -8.19 -19.02
CA THR A 34 -10.06 -8.16 -20.45
C THR A 34 -9.23 -9.37 -20.81
N GLU A 35 -9.32 -9.81 -22.07
CA GLU A 35 -8.50 -10.90 -22.60
C GLU A 35 -7.34 -10.33 -23.42
N ILE A 36 -6.11 -10.77 -23.12
CA ILE A 36 -4.89 -10.40 -23.82
C ILE A 36 -4.14 -11.69 -24.17
N GLN A 37 -4.00 -12.02 -25.47
CA GLN A 37 -3.24 -13.18 -25.94
C GLN A 37 -3.59 -14.50 -25.21
N SER A 38 -4.87 -14.80 -25.04
CA SER A 38 -5.38 -15.98 -24.32
C SER A 38 -5.16 -15.98 -22.79
N TYR A 39 -4.77 -14.87 -22.21
CA TYR A 39 -4.71 -14.64 -20.77
C TYR A 39 -5.76 -13.63 -20.34
N ASN A 40 -6.16 -13.67 -19.07
CA ASN A 40 -7.04 -12.64 -18.51
C ASN A 40 -6.22 -11.55 -17.83
N GLN A 41 -6.71 -10.32 -17.89
CA GLN A 41 -6.21 -9.20 -17.12
C GLN A 41 -7.35 -8.59 -16.30
N VAL A 42 -7.12 -8.39 -15.01
CA VAL A 42 -8.06 -7.76 -14.07
C VAL A 42 -7.69 -6.28 -13.93
N GLN A 43 -8.68 -5.39 -14.06
CA GLN A 43 -8.46 -3.94 -14.03
C GLN A 43 -9.50 -3.25 -13.15
N PHE A 44 -9.07 -2.23 -12.41
CA PHE A 44 -9.93 -1.28 -11.70
C PHE A 44 -9.66 0.14 -12.25
N SER A 45 -10.68 0.99 -12.26
CA SER A 45 -10.60 2.35 -12.83
C SER A 45 -9.54 3.24 -12.15
N ASN A 46 -9.25 2.99 -10.88
CA ASN A 46 -8.34 3.80 -10.04
C ASN A 46 -7.08 3.04 -9.61
N CYS A 47 -6.74 1.95 -10.30
CA CYS A 47 -5.54 1.15 -10.05
C CYS A 47 -4.62 1.14 -11.26
N MET A 48 -3.33 1.00 -10.99
CA MET A 48 -2.29 0.73 -11.98
C MET A 48 -2.01 -0.77 -12.02
N GLN A 49 -1.25 -1.24 -13.02
CA GLN A 49 -0.86 -2.64 -13.15
C GLN A 49 0.58 -2.85 -12.67
N THR A 50 0.82 -3.95 -11.95
CA THR A 50 2.18 -4.35 -11.55
C THR A 50 3.03 -4.68 -12.76
N ALA A 51 4.32 -4.34 -12.69
CA ALA A 51 5.25 -4.39 -13.81
C ALA A 51 6.47 -5.31 -13.54
N VAL A 52 6.22 -6.49 -12.94
CA VAL A 52 7.27 -7.50 -12.72
C VAL A 52 7.34 -8.45 -13.90
N ALA A 53 8.43 -8.42 -14.65
CA ALA A 53 8.59 -9.17 -15.89
C ALA A 53 8.29 -10.67 -15.73
N GLY A 54 7.37 -11.19 -16.55
CA GLY A 54 6.94 -12.57 -16.55
C GLY A 54 6.02 -12.99 -15.38
N SER A 55 5.82 -12.16 -14.38
CA SER A 55 4.90 -12.44 -13.27
C SER A 55 3.49 -11.97 -13.59
N PRO A 56 2.45 -12.53 -12.93
CA PRO A 56 1.06 -12.10 -13.13
C PRO A 56 0.92 -10.59 -12.92
N SER A 57 0.36 -9.90 -13.93
CA SER A 57 0.06 -8.48 -13.83
C SER A 57 -1.21 -8.29 -13.00
N LEU A 58 -1.07 -7.72 -11.81
CA LEU A 58 -2.17 -7.44 -10.89
C LEU A 58 -2.41 -5.93 -10.75
N PRO A 59 -3.65 -5.52 -10.54
CA PRO A 59 -3.94 -4.13 -10.21
C PRO A 59 -3.38 -3.79 -8.82
N TYR A 60 -2.84 -2.58 -8.70
CA TYR A 60 -2.45 -2.02 -7.41
C TYR A 60 -2.95 -0.59 -7.25
N LYS A 61 -3.33 -0.25 -6.04
CA LYS A 61 -3.72 1.10 -5.63
C LYS A 61 -2.52 1.79 -4.99
N SER A 62 -2.17 2.98 -5.46
CA SER A 62 -1.23 3.86 -4.78
C SER A 62 -1.92 4.52 -3.59
N VAL A 63 -1.21 4.62 -2.48
CA VAL A 63 -1.65 5.20 -1.21
C VAL A 63 -0.82 6.44 -0.92
N SER A 64 -1.50 7.54 -0.59
CA SER A 64 -0.88 8.81 -0.22
C SER A 64 -1.62 9.39 0.98
N LEU A 65 -1.14 9.11 2.20
CA LEU A 65 -1.77 9.57 3.44
C LEU A 65 -0.98 10.70 4.08
N LEU A 66 -1.67 11.78 4.40
CA LEU A 66 -1.14 12.84 5.25
C LEU A 66 -0.93 12.32 6.65
N LEU A 67 0.19 12.69 7.23
CA LEU A 67 0.57 12.39 8.61
C LEU A 67 0.48 13.66 9.48
N PRO A 68 0.25 13.51 10.79
CA PRO A 68 0.37 14.61 11.72
C PRO A 68 1.74 15.28 11.64
N TYR A 69 1.78 16.57 11.93
CA TYR A 69 3.03 17.33 11.91
C TYR A 69 4.09 16.70 12.83
N GLY A 70 5.32 16.65 12.34
CA GLY A 70 6.45 16.08 13.09
C GLY A 70 6.46 14.56 13.20
N SER A 71 5.63 13.86 12.39
CA SER A 71 5.56 12.42 12.36
C SER A 71 6.25 11.83 11.13
N GLU A 72 6.68 10.58 11.26
CA GLU A 72 7.17 9.73 10.16
C GLU A 72 6.44 8.39 10.19
N ALA A 73 6.22 7.81 9.01
CA ALA A 73 5.63 6.48 8.91
C ALA A 73 6.66 5.42 9.36
N GLU A 74 6.25 4.54 10.27
CA GLU A 74 7.09 3.48 10.84
C GLU A 74 6.74 2.11 10.26
N SER A 75 5.45 1.80 10.15
CA SER A 75 4.98 0.54 9.60
C SER A 75 3.63 0.70 8.91
N VAL A 76 3.33 -0.22 8.00
CA VAL A 76 2.06 -0.31 7.30
C VAL A 76 1.43 -1.67 7.50
N GLU A 77 0.13 -1.68 7.75
CA GLU A 77 -0.73 -2.84 7.73
C GLU A 77 -1.84 -2.61 6.71
N VAL A 78 -2.09 -3.58 5.85
CA VAL A 78 -3.20 -3.55 4.89
C VAL A 78 -4.14 -4.71 5.19
N ILE A 79 -5.37 -4.38 5.57
CA ILE A 79 -6.42 -5.33 5.91
C ILE A 79 -7.39 -5.37 4.73
N LEU A 80 -7.40 -6.50 4.03
CA LEU A 80 -8.32 -6.77 2.93
C LEU A 80 -9.54 -7.52 3.46
N SER A 81 -10.74 -7.07 3.12
CA SER A 81 -12.01 -7.68 3.55
C SER A 81 -13.04 -7.72 2.41
N ASP A 82 -14.15 -8.40 2.68
CA ASP A 82 -15.27 -8.52 1.75
C ASP A 82 -14.85 -9.08 0.38
N PHE A 83 -14.20 -10.25 0.42
CA PHE A 83 -13.68 -10.88 -0.78
C PHE A 83 -14.78 -11.44 -1.68
N GLU A 84 -14.67 -11.14 -2.98
CA GLU A 84 -15.44 -11.78 -4.04
C GLU A 84 -14.54 -12.52 -5.02
N GLU A 85 -15.04 -13.65 -5.56
CA GLU A 85 -14.35 -14.41 -6.58
C GLU A 85 -14.56 -13.78 -7.96
N ILE A 86 -13.48 -13.70 -8.73
CA ILE A 86 -13.50 -13.27 -10.12
C ILE A 86 -13.48 -14.50 -11.00
N ASN A 87 -14.50 -14.65 -11.84
CA ASN A 87 -14.55 -15.74 -12.80
C ASN A 87 -13.64 -15.44 -13.99
N VAL A 88 -12.46 -16.03 -14.01
CA VAL A 88 -11.51 -15.94 -15.12
C VAL A 88 -11.46 -17.25 -15.89
N LYS A 89 -11.40 -17.18 -17.22
CA LYS A 89 -11.37 -18.36 -18.11
C LYS A 89 -9.98 -18.94 -18.31
N SER A 90 -8.95 -18.16 -18.05
CA SER A 90 -7.54 -18.49 -18.27
C SER A 90 -6.66 -17.87 -17.19
N GLN A 91 -5.39 -18.24 -17.18
CA GLN A 91 -4.39 -17.65 -16.28
C GLN A 91 -4.31 -16.13 -16.46
N LEU A 92 -3.85 -15.42 -15.42
CA LEU A 92 -3.62 -13.99 -15.50
C LEU A 92 -2.42 -13.68 -16.40
N PHE A 93 -2.50 -12.55 -17.11
CA PHE A 93 -1.49 -12.12 -18.08
C PHE A 93 -0.15 -11.87 -17.40
N PRO A 94 0.95 -12.52 -17.87
CA PRO A 94 2.28 -12.20 -17.39
C PRO A 94 2.76 -10.87 -17.97
N TYR A 95 3.22 -9.96 -17.11
CA TYR A 95 3.70 -8.67 -17.55
C TYR A 95 4.85 -8.79 -18.54
N GLN A 96 4.73 -8.10 -19.68
CA GLN A 96 5.74 -8.05 -20.72
C GLN A 96 6.38 -6.66 -20.73
N PRO A 97 7.69 -6.54 -20.38
CA PRO A 97 8.35 -5.24 -20.37
C PRO A 97 8.37 -4.61 -21.75
N ALA A 98 8.17 -3.29 -21.79
CA ALA A 98 8.34 -2.53 -23.02
C ALA A 98 9.78 -2.59 -23.49
N ARG A 99 9.99 -2.66 -24.82
CA ARG A 99 11.32 -2.63 -25.45
C ARG A 99 11.44 -1.43 -26.36
N PRO A 100 12.64 -0.83 -26.45
CA PRO A 100 12.91 0.22 -27.42
C PRO A 100 12.73 -0.31 -28.85
N TYR A 101 12.18 0.51 -29.75
CA TYR A 101 12.05 0.19 -31.16
C TYR A 101 13.40 -0.05 -31.87
N SER A 102 14.50 0.45 -31.30
CA SER A 102 15.86 0.27 -31.80
C SER A 102 16.43 -1.14 -31.61
N GLN A 103 15.71 -2.01 -30.88
CA GLN A 103 16.11 -3.41 -30.67
C GLN A 103 15.08 -4.35 -31.30
N PRO A 104 15.18 -4.63 -32.61
CA PRO A 104 14.20 -5.43 -33.34
C PRO A 104 14.32 -6.95 -33.11
N GLU A 105 15.12 -7.40 -32.14
CA GLU A 105 15.25 -8.81 -31.81
C GLU A 105 13.90 -9.45 -31.49
N ARG A 106 13.79 -10.75 -31.85
CA ARG A 106 12.56 -11.53 -31.68
C ARG A 106 12.01 -11.40 -30.27
N LYS A 107 10.79 -10.89 -30.16
CA LYS A 107 10.09 -10.74 -28.89
C LYS A 107 9.89 -12.13 -28.26
N VAL A 108 10.67 -12.46 -27.25
CA VAL A 108 10.46 -13.67 -26.46
C VAL A 108 9.37 -13.35 -25.43
N PHE A 109 8.30 -14.14 -25.44
CA PHE A 109 7.25 -14.04 -24.44
C PHE A 109 7.79 -14.53 -23.10
N MET A 110 7.71 -13.65 -22.08
CA MET A 110 8.24 -13.94 -20.75
C MET A 110 7.12 -14.46 -19.85
N LYS A 111 7.35 -15.60 -19.21
CA LYS A 111 6.47 -16.16 -18.18
C LYS A 111 7.33 -16.80 -17.09
N ASN A 112 7.10 -16.43 -15.85
CA ASN A 112 7.81 -16.99 -14.70
C ASN A 112 7.08 -18.27 -14.25
N GLU A 113 7.55 -19.42 -14.71
CA GLU A 113 6.92 -20.71 -14.42
C GLU A 113 6.91 -21.05 -12.93
N ASP A 114 7.88 -20.58 -12.13
CA ASP A 114 7.92 -20.80 -10.69
C ASP A 114 6.73 -20.11 -10.00
N VAL A 115 6.39 -18.91 -10.45
CA VAL A 115 5.21 -18.19 -9.95
C VAL A 115 3.92 -18.86 -10.42
N TYR A 116 3.82 -19.23 -11.71
CA TYR A 116 2.60 -19.79 -12.29
C TYR A 116 2.29 -21.23 -11.87
N SER A 117 3.29 -21.98 -11.39
CA SER A 117 3.11 -23.32 -10.82
C SER A 117 2.94 -23.31 -9.29
N SER A 118 3.09 -22.13 -8.65
CA SER A 118 3.01 -22.00 -7.21
C SER A 118 1.61 -22.32 -6.68
N LYS A 119 1.57 -23.01 -5.54
CA LYS A 119 0.35 -23.21 -4.73
C LYS A 119 0.08 -22.07 -3.76
N ASN A 120 1.04 -21.17 -3.60
CA ASN A 120 0.89 -20.03 -2.70
C ASN A 120 0.13 -18.91 -3.40
N VAL A 121 -0.60 -18.12 -2.60
CA VAL A 121 -1.28 -16.91 -3.07
C VAL A 121 -0.26 -15.91 -3.58
N TYR A 122 -0.55 -15.28 -4.71
CA TYR A 122 0.24 -14.20 -5.29
C TYR A 122 -0.59 -12.90 -5.25
N PRO A 123 -0.02 -11.76 -4.85
CA PRO A 123 1.33 -11.60 -4.33
C PRO A 123 1.47 -12.15 -2.91
N ALA A 124 2.69 -12.52 -2.51
CA ALA A 124 2.98 -13.03 -1.16
C ALA A 124 2.74 -11.98 -0.08
N THR A 125 3.01 -10.70 -0.39
CA THR A 125 2.66 -9.52 0.41
C THR A 125 1.74 -8.64 -0.40
N CYS A 126 0.61 -8.23 0.18
CA CYS A 126 -0.36 -7.39 -0.54
C CYS A 126 0.07 -5.93 -0.67
N HIS A 127 1.04 -5.45 0.11
CA HIS A 127 1.50 -4.06 0.10
C HIS A 127 2.94 -3.92 -0.38
N GLY A 128 3.26 -2.73 -0.91
CA GLY A 128 4.59 -2.33 -1.32
C GLY A 128 5.41 -1.70 -0.18
N GLU A 129 6.52 -1.08 -0.55
CA GLU A 129 7.39 -0.35 0.38
C GLU A 129 6.66 0.87 0.96
N LEU A 130 6.93 1.15 2.25
CA LEU A 130 6.44 2.33 2.94
C LEU A 130 7.54 3.39 2.97
N THR A 131 7.22 4.61 2.54
CA THR A 131 8.14 5.74 2.57
C THR A 131 7.45 6.99 3.11
N THR A 132 8.24 7.88 3.75
CA THR A 132 7.76 9.21 4.16
C THR A 132 8.42 10.27 3.31
N HIS A 133 7.62 11.15 2.71
CA HIS A 133 8.07 12.31 1.95
C HIS A 133 7.41 13.59 2.46
N TYR A 134 8.03 14.72 2.16
CA TYR A 134 7.56 16.02 2.62
C TYR A 134 7.25 16.94 1.45
N LEU A 135 6.10 17.59 1.50
CA LEU A 135 5.69 18.64 0.58
C LEU A 135 5.31 19.90 1.37
N ASN A 136 6.08 20.97 1.22
CA ASN A 136 5.88 22.24 1.92
C ASN A 136 5.76 22.09 3.46
N GLY A 137 6.51 21.16 4.05
CA GLY A 137 6.47 20.84 5.47
C GLY A 137 5.40 19.82 5.88
N HIS A 138 4.45 19.49 5.02
CA HIS A 138 3.47 18.43 5.27
C HIS A 138 4.12 17.05 4.99
N ALA A 139 4.00 16.14 5.96
CA ALA A 139 4.49 14.77 5.83
C ALA A 139 3.44 13.88 5.17
N PHE A 140 3.88 13.05 4.23
CA PHE A 140 3.05 12.05 3.55
C PHE A 140 3.66 10.66 3.71
N ALA A 141 2.84 9.68 4.06
CA ALA A 141 3.17 8.27 3.92
C ALA A 141 2.75 7.78 2.54
N PHE A 142 3.71 7.25 1.79
CA PHE A 142 3.45 6.63 0.50
C PHE A 142 3.66 5.13 0.59
N THR A 143 2.72 4.38 0.05
CA THR A 143 2.81 2.94 -0.18
C THR A 143 1.90 2.55 -1.35
N SER A 144 1.75 1.27 -1.57
CA SER A 144 0.77 0.73 -2.52
C SER A 144 0.28 -0.62 -2.03
N PHE A 145 -0.88 -1.07 -2.50
CA PHE A 145 -1.35 -2.42 -2.23
C PHE A 145 -2.15 -2.99 -3.41
N SER A 146 -2.19 -4.32 -3.52
CA SER A 146 -3.06 -5.01 -4.47
C SER A 146 -4.33 -5.46 -3.76
N PRO A 147 -5.52 -5.07 -4.25
CA PRO A 147 -6.79 -5.61 -3.75
C PRO A 147 -7.05 -7.04 -4.25
N VAL A 148 -6.26 -7.54 -5.21
CA VAL A 148 -6.45 -8.84 -5.86
C VAL A 148 -5.49 -9.87 -5.30
N GLN A 149 -6.01 -11.08 -5.08
CA GLN A 149 -5.27 -12.27 -4.73
C GLN A 149 -5.48 -13.34 -5.81
N TYR A 150 -4.40 -13.92 -6.27
CA TYR A 150 -4.37 -14.94 -7.31
C TYR A 150 -3.72 -16.22 -6.80
N GLU A 151 -4.37 -17.36 -6.99
CA GLU A 151 -3.81 -18.69 -6.73
C GLU A 151 -3.41 -19.32 -8.06
N PRO A 152 -2.14 -19.25 -8.49
CA PRO A 152 -1.75 -19.62 -9.85
C PRO A 152 -2.03 -21.09 -10.21
N SER A 153 -1.82 -22.01 -9.27
CA SER A 153 -2.02 -23.45 -9.49
C SER A 153 -3.46 -23.87 -9.69
N SER A 154 -4.41 -23.17 -9.06
CA SER A 154 -5.85 -23.42 -9.18
C SER A 154 -6.53 -22.51 -10.21
N GLY A 155 -5.86 -21.41 -10.59
CA GLY A 155 -6.43 -20.36 -11.43
C GLY A 155 -7.45 -19.47 -10.71
N LYS A 156 -7.65 -19.64 -9.39
CA LYS A 156 -8.58 -18.83 -8.61
C LYS A 156 -8.09 -17.40 -8.46
N VAL A 157 -8.98 -16.46 -8.72
CA VAL A 157 -8.76 -15.03 -8.53
C VAL A 157 -9.87 -14.49 -7.63
N ARG A 158 -9.51 -13.73 -6.63
CA ARG A 158 -10.45 -13.00 -5.78
C ARG A 158 -9.99 -11.58 -5.53
N TYR A 159 -10.93 -10.68 -5.29
CA TYR A 159 -10.60 -9.31 -4.91
C TYR A 159 -11.33 -8.91 -3.64
N ALA A 160 -10.73 -8.00 -2.89
CA ALA A 160 -11.33 -7.39 -1.72
C ALA A 160 -12.15 -6.17 -2.17
N LYS A 161 -13.42 -6.08 -1.77
CA LYS A 161 -14.24 -4.88 -1.97
C LYS A 161 -13.81 -3.72 -1.06
N THR A 162 -13.21 -4.08 0.09
CA THR A 162 -12.78 -3.12 1.08
C THR A 162 -11.34 -3.38 1.47
N ALA A 163 -10.53 -2.33 1.51
CA ALA A 163 -9.16 -2.38 2.00
C ALA A 163 -8.91 -1.25 2.98
N THR A 164 -8.53 -1.57 4.21
CA THR A 164 -8.15 -0.61 5.23
C THR A 164 -6.65 -0.57 5.37
N VAL A 165 -6.06 0.60 5.14
CA VAL A 165 -4.63 0.85 5.30
C VAL A 165 -4.42 1.55 6.63
N ARG A 166 -3.56 0.97 7.48
CA ARG A 166 -3.14 1.51 8.77
C ARG A 166 -1.68 1.82 8.74
N ILE A 167 -1.33 3.08 9.00
CA ILE A 167 0.04 3.54 9.14
C ILE A 167 0.32 3.81 10.60
N THR A 168 1.22 3.02 11.20
CA THR A 168 1.77 3.35 12.51
C THR A 168 2.79 4.47 12.32
N ILE A 169 2.71 5.51 13.15
CA ILE A 169 3.59 6.66 13.06
C ILE A 169 4.45 6.80 14.32
N ALA A 170 5.66 7.28 14.11
CA ALA A 170 6.58 7.69 15.17
C ALA A 170 6.90 9.19 15.06
N SER A 171 7.38 9.78 16.15
CA SER A 171 7.90 11.14 16.09
C SER A 171 9.12 11.20 15.18
N SER A 172 9.16 12.15 14.26
CA SER A 172 10.30 12.35 13.38
C SER A 172 11.55 12.69 14.21
N LYS A 173 12.64 11.96 13.97
CA LYS A 173 13.95 12.21 14.58
C LYS A 173 14.69 13.38 13.94
N LYS A 174 14.27 13.81 12.77
CA LYS A 174 14.80 14.99 12.10
C LYS A 174 14.18 16.21 12.76
N ASP A 175 15.03 17.17 13.11
CA ASP A 175 14.60 18.48 13.52
C ASP A 175 13.91 19.15 12.31
N ASN A 176 12.64 18.79 12.11
CA ASN A 176 11.80 19.33 11.06
C ASN A 176 11.32 20.73 11.48
N SER A 177 12.27 21.62 11.76
CA SER A 177 12.05 23.06 11.91
C SER A 177 11.58 23.71 10.58
N SER A 178 11.35 22.89 9.56
CA SER A 178 10.72 23.30 8.32
C SER A 178 9.30 23.77 8.63
N MET A 179 9.11 25.06 8.63
CA MET A 179 7.81 25.69 8.84
C MET A 179 6.81 25.10 7.86
N VAL A 180 5.70 24.55 8.37
CA VAL A 180 4.59 24.14 7.54
C VAL A 180 4.00 25.39 6.89
N TRP A 181 3.90 25.37 5.58
CA TRP A 181 3.37 26.49 4.82
C TRP A 181 1.85 26.30 4.67
N ASN A 182 1.09 27.04 5.47
CA ASN A 182 -0.36 26.99 5.53
C ASN A 182 -0.98 28.18 4.78
N THR A 183 -0.88 28.15 3.46
CA THR A 183 -1.62 29.09 2.61
C THR A 183 -2.76 28.36 1.90
N PRO A 184 -3.86 29.04 1.53
CA PRO A 184 -4.99 28.40 0.81
C PRO A 184 -4.55 27.64 -0.45
N TYR A 185 -3.57 28.20 -1.19
CA TYR A 185 -3.02 27.55 -2.39
C TYR A 185 -2.27 26.27 -2.05
N ILE A 186 -1.40 26.28 -1.02
CA ILE A 186 -0.63 25.10 -0.62
C ILE A 186 -1.56 24.04 -0.06
N ASN A 187 -2.53 24.42 0.81
CA ASN A 187 -3.48 23.48 1.38
C ASN A 187 -4.32 22.81 0.29
N SER A 188 -4.76 23.54 -0.74
CA SER A 188 -5.46 22.96 -1.88
C SER A 188 -4.57 21.96 -2.65
N LYS A 189 -3.30 22.28 -2.85
CA LYS A 189 -2.35 21.39 -3.52
C LYS A 189 -2.07 20.12 -2.68
N VAL A 190 -1.89 20.27 -1.38
CA VAL A 190 -1.68 19.16 -0.45
C VAL A 190 -2.92 18.27 -0.40
N ALA A 191 -4.12 18.87 -0.29
CA ALA A 191 -5.40 18.16 -0.32
C ALA A 191 -5.58 17.32 -1.59
N SER A 192 -5.20 17.86 -2.75
CA SER A 192 -5.35 17.16 -4.02
C SER A 192 -4.45 15.94 -4.19
N LEU A 193 -3.43 15.79 -3.34
CA LEU A 193 -2.48 14.68 -3.34
C LEU A 193 -2.77 13.65 -2.25
N ALA A 194 -3.57 14.01 -1.24
CA ALA A 194 -3.86 13.15 -0.10
C ALA A 194 -5.13 12.33 -0.32
N ASP A 195 -5.10 11.05 0.06
CA ASP A 195 -6.30 10.21 0.13
C ASP A 195 -7.15 10.55 1.39
N ASN A 196 -6.56 11.24 2.40
CA ASN A 196 -7.19 11.69 3.64
C ASN A 196 -7.06 13.22 3.83
N PRO A 197 -7.62 14.05 2.91
CA PRO A 197 -7.44 15.50 2.91
C PRO A 197 -8.01 16.21 4.16
N GLU A 198 -8.88 15.57 4.92
CA GLU A 198 -9.42 16.06 6.18
C GLU A 198 -8.35 16.25 7.27
N MET A 199 -7.17 15.62 7.09
CA MET A 199 -6.04 15.77 8.01
C MET A 199 -5.29 17.10 7.85
N ILE A 200 -5.64 17.91 6.87
CA ILE A 200 -5.11 19.27 6.75
C ILE A 200 -5.78 20.13 7.82
N GLU A 201 -5.05 20.45 8.87
CA GLU A 201 -5.51 21.42 9.86
C GLU A 201 -5.62 22.80 9.21
N SER A 202 -6.82 23.37 9.25
CA SER A 202 -7.16 24.71 8.76
C SER A 202 -6.63 25.81 9.69
#